data_e5eeb8dd4ad098e59827b009acca309e
#
_entry.id   e5eeb8dd4ad098e59827b009acca309e
#
_cell.length_a   1.000
_cell.length_b   1.000
_cell.length_c   1.000
_cell.angle_alpha   90.00
_cell.angle_beta   90.00
_cell.angle_gamma   90.00
#
_symmetry.space_group_name_H-M   'P 1'
#
loop_
_entity.id
_entity.type
_entity.pdbx_description
1 polymer ?
#
loop_
_entity_poly.entity_id
_entity_poly.type
_entity_poly.pdbx_seq_one_letter_code
_entity_poly.pdbx_strand_id
1 'polypeptide(L)'
;MGSHAEPITDPTESQSKLWSLIKDIRYAMFSTRHGDGHLHSRPMTTQNSRLDEDANLWFFMSRSSDSVADIAADPYVNVSYADPGDDSYVSVSGTAAVVEDMAKKQQLWSKFAEAWFPKGVGDPDLALVRVRITHANFWDVKASKLVQLYKMAKATVTGKPPTDLGEHGEIRMG
;
A
#
# COMPACT_ATOMS: atom_id res chain seq x y z
N MET A 1 -21.97 -13.91 4.90
CA MET A 1 -21.98 -12.43 4.82
C MET A 1 -21.03 -11.92 5.88
N GLY A 2 -19.84 -11.53 5.49
CA GLY A 2 -18.93 -10.85 6.40
C GLY A 2 -19.54 -9.52 6.82
N SER A 3 -19.49 -9.21 8.10
CA SER A 3 -19.86 -7.89 8.61
C SER A 3 -18.91 -6.88 7.94
N HIS A 4 -19.40 -6.14 6.96
CA HIS A 4 -18.69 -4.96 6.49
C HIS A 4 -18.76 -3.96 7.64
N ALA A 5 -17.60 -3.70 8.25
CA ALA A 5 -17.49 -2.56 9.14
C ALA A 5 -17.83 -1.28 8.35
N GLU A 6 -18.51 -0.33 8.97
CA GLU A 6 -18.72 0.97 8.33
C GLU A 6 -17.37 1.58 7.94
N PRO A 7 -17.28 2.29 6.79
CA PRO A 7 -16.05 2.94 6.38
C PRO A 7 -15.54 3.90 7.46
N ILE A 8 -14.25 3.81 7.77
CA ILE A 8 -13.60 4.81 8.62
C ILE A 8 -13.48 6.08 7.78
N THR A 9 -14.14 7.16 8.19
CA THR A 9 -14.20 8.43 7.44
C THR A 9 -13.51 9.57 8.17
N ASP A 10 -13.19 9.43 9.46
CA ASP A 10 -12.35 10.41 10.15
C ASP A 10 -10.93 10.37 9.59
N PRO A 11 -10.39 11.49 9.06
CA PRO A 11 -9.09 11.49 8.38
C PRO A 11 -7.93 11.05 9.28
N THR A 12 -7.94 11.45 10.56
CA THR A 12 -6.86 11.13 11.50
C THR A 12 -6.88 9.65 11.87
N GLU A 13 -8.07 9.11 12.13
CA GLU A 13 -8.26 7.70 12.44
C GLU A 13 -7.91 6.83 11.22
N SER A 14 -8.37 7.22 10.04
CA SER A 14 -8.09 6.56 8.76
C SER A 14 -6.60 6.45 8.49
N GLN A 15 -5.87 7.56 8.61
CA GLN A 15 -4.43 7.60 8.39
C GLN A 15 -3.67 6.76 9.42
N SER A 16 -4.05 6.86 10.70
CA SER A 16 -3.43 6.11 11.79
C SER A 16 -3.63 4.61 11.60
N LYS A 17 -4.85 4.18 11.27
CA LYS A 17 -5.15 2.76 11.00
C LYS A 17 -4.37 2.25 9.80
N LEU A 18 -4.42 2.95 8.67
CA LEU A 18 -3.70 2.55 7.47
C LEU A 18 -2.20 2.44 7.73
N TRP A 19 -1.60 3.46 8.36
CA TRP A 19 -0.17 3.45 8.66
C TRP A 19 0.22 2.29 9.57
N SER A 20 -0.58 2.00 10.58
CA SER A 20 -0.32 0.87 11.50
C SER A 20 -0.27 -0.48 10.78
N LEU A 21 -1.03 -0.64 9.68
CA LEU A 21 -1.09 -1.88 8.91
C LEU A 21 0.07 -2.05 7.91
N ILE A 22 0.62 -0.93 7.38
CA ILE A 22 1.58 -1.00 6.27
C ILE A 22 3.03 -0.66 6.66
N LYS A 23 3.25 0.04 7.78
CA LYS A 23 4.56 0.61 8.16
C LYS A 23 5.70 -0.41 8.26
N ASP A 24 5.39 -1.63 8.63
CA ASP A 24 6.37 -2.70 8.84
C ASP A 24 6.53 -3.62 7.61
N ILE A 25 5.72 -3.39 6.55
CA ILE A 25 5.78 -4.15 5.31
C ILE A 25 6.75 -3.46 4.35
N ARG A 26 7.90 -4.07 4.13
CA ARG A 26 8.99 -3.48 3.36
C ARG A 26 8.66 -3.31 1.86
N TYR A 27 8.02 -4.30 1.27
CA TYR A 27 7.73 -4.32 -0.15
C TYR A 27 6.23 -4.33 -0.39
N ALA A 28 5.78 -3.39 -1.22
CA ALA A 28 4.42 -3.36 -1.74
C ALA A 28 4.42 -3.73 -3.22
N MET A 29 3.36 -4.34 -3.70
CA MET A 29 3.14 -4.52 -5.14
C MET A 29 2.47 -3.27 -5.70
N PHE A 30 3.23 -2.51 -6.48
CA PHE A 30 2.76 -1.28 -7.13
C PHE A 30 2.26 -1.63 -8.54
N SER A 31 0.98 -1.38 -8.80
CA SER A 31 0.30 -1.75 -10.04
C SER A 31 -0.06 -0.52 -10.87
N THR A 32 0.35 -0.54 -12.13
CA THR A 32 0.01 0.47 -13.15
C THR A 32 -0.74 -0.18 -14.30
N ARG A 33 -1.41 0.63 -15.12
CA ARG A 33 -1.96 0.20 -16.40
C ARG A 33 -0.96 0.54 -17.50
N HIS A 34 -0.49 -0.48 -18.21
CA HIS A 34 0.39 -0.32 -19.35
C HIS A 34 -0.38 0.17 -20.57
N GLY A 35 0.35 0.74 -21.56
CA GLY A 35 -0.26 1.35 -22.76
C GLY A 35 -1.11 0.42 -23.61
N ASP A 36 -0.89 -0.90 -23.56
CA ASP A 36 -1.73 -1.92 -24.21
C ASP A 36 -2.94 -2.36 -23.36
N GLY A 37 -3.12 -1.76 -22.17
CA GLY A 37 -4.26 -1.98 -21.29
C GLY A 37 -4.06 -3.04 -20.20
N HIS A 38 -2.99 -3.85 -20.26
CA HIS A 38 -2.75 -4.82 -19.17
C HIS A 38 -2.28 -4.13 -17.88
N LEU A 39 -2.59 -4.76 -16.75
CA LEU A 39 -2.09 -4.33 -15.44
C LEU A 39 -0.73 -4.95 -15.17
N HIS A 40 0.23 -4.13 -14.79
CA HIS A 40 1.59 -4.56 -14.48
C HIS A 40 1.93 -4.20 -13.03
N SER A 41 2.27 -5.20 -12.23
CA SER A 41 2.63 -5.04 -10.82
C SER A 41 4.10 -5.31 -10.59
N ARG A 42 4.73 -4.51 -9.74
CA ARG A 42 6.15 -4.65 -9.39
C ARG A 42 6.39 -4.35 -7.92
N PRO A 43 7.37 -5.02 -7.28
CA PRO A 43 7.70 -4.72 -5.89
C PRO A 43 8.38 -3.35 -5.78
N MET A 44 7.87 -2.53 -4.87
CA MET A 44 8.37 -1.20 -4.55
C MET A 44 8.44 -1.00 -3.04
N THR A 45 9.36 -0.17 -2.59
CA THR A 45 9.48 0.21 -1.18
C THR A 45 8.85 1.56 -0.95
N THR A 46 7.91 1.63 -0.03
CA THR A 46 7.35 2.89 0.47
C THR A 46 8.42 3.65 1.23
N GLN A 47 8.64 4.92 0.88
CA GLN A 47 9.70 5.75 1.46
C GLN A 47 9.26 6.54 2.70
N ASN A 48 7.97 6.53 3.01
CA ASN A 48 7.42 7.22 4.17
C ASN A 48 7.98 6.70 5.49
N SER A 49 8.26 7.60 6.44
CA SER A 49 8.40 7.27 7.86
C SER A 49 7.08 7.40 8.62
N ARG A 50 6.13 8.14 8.03
CA ARG A 50 4.74 8.32 8.50
C ARG A 50 3.90 8.77 7.31
N LEU A 51 2.57 8.67 7.38
CA LEU A 51 1.71 9.37 6.44
C LEU A 51 1.75 10.88 6.74
N ASP A 52 1.82 11.69 5.68
CA ASP A 52 1.67 13.14 5.81
C ASP A 52 0.19 13.54 5.93
N GLU A 53 -0.07 14.82 6.19
CA GLU A 53 -1.42 15.35 6.38
C GLU A 53 -2.32 15.15 5.15
N ASP A 54 -1.69 15.06 3.96
CA ASP A 54 -2.39 14.86 2.69
C ASP A 54 -2.59 13.36 2.34
N ALA A 55 -2.23 12.45 3.24
CA ALA A 55 -2.32 11.01 3.04
C ALA A 55 -1.63 10.51 1.76
N ASN A 56 -0.39 10.95 1.55
CA ASN A 56 0.41 10.53 0.40
C ASN A 56 1.33 9.35 0.76
N LEU A 57 1.47 8.41 -0.19
CA LEU A 57 2.57 7.46 -0.22
C LEU A 57 3.63 7.94 -1.20
N TRP A 58 4.90 7.70 -0.85
CA TRP A 58 6.04 8.18 -1.62
C TRP A 58 6.92 7.02 -2.05
N PHE A 59 7.35 7.05 -3.32
CA PHE A 59 8.19 6.03 -3.92
C PHE A 59 9.33 6.66 -4.72
N PHE A 60 10.48 6.00 -4.74
CA PHE A 60 11.55 6.29 -5.67
C PHE A 60 11.50 5.30 -6.83
N MET A 61 11.52 5.80 -8.06
CA MET A 61 11.51 5.00 -9.29
C MET A 61 12.55 5.53 -10.27
N SER A 62 13.02 4.68 -11.18
CA SER A 62 13.78 5.15 -12.34
C SER A 62 12.85 5.95 -13.24
N ARG A 63 13.26 7.17 -13.60
CA ARG A 63 12.51 8.07 -14.49
C ARG A 63 12.28 7.46 -15.87
N SER A 64 13.23 6.64 -16.33
CA SER A 64 13.15 5.93 -17.61
C SER A 64 12.36 4.62 -17.56
N SER A 65 11.78 4.26 -16.41
CA SER A 65 11.03 3.01 -16.27
C SER A 65 9.64 3.07 -16.92
N ASP A 66 9.16 1.90 -17.33
CA ASP A 66 7.78 1.75 -17.84
C ASP A 66 6.75 2.23 -16.82
N SER A 67 7.02 2.05 -15.51
CA SER A 67 6.13 2.53 -14.44
C SER A 67 5.89 4.02 -14.50
N VAL A 68 6.94 4.82 -14.72
CA VAL A 68 6.83 6.27 -14.81
C VAL A 68 6.09 6.67 -16.10
N ALA A 69 6.34 5.97 -17.20
CA ALA A 69 5.61 6.18 -18.46
C ALA A 69 4.11 5.82 -18.30
N ASP A 70 3.80 4.71 -17.63
CA ASP A 70 2.43 4.28 -17.37
C ASP A 70 1.67 5.32 -16.52
N ILE A 71 2.30 5.82 -15.45
CA ILE A 71 1.73 6.85 -14.56
C ILE A 71 1.45 8.15 -15.33
N ALA A 72 2.32 8.53 -16.26
CA ALA A 72 2.11 9.71 -17.08
C ALA A 72 0.92 9.57 -18.02
N ALA A 73 0.64 8.35 -18.51
CA ALA A 73 -0.47 8.05 -19.41
C ALA A 73 -1.79 7.80 -18.66
N ASP A 74 -1.74 7.09 -17.51
CA ASP A 74 -2.89 6.78 -16.66
C ASP A 74 -2.46 6.89 -15.18
N PRO A 75 -2.91 7.93 -14.45
CA PRO A 75 -2.49 8.17 -13.09
C PRO A 75 -3.10 7.20 -12.06
N TYR A 76 -4.11 6.42 -12.41
CA TYR A 76 -4.75 5.50 -11.49
C TYR A 76 -3.87 4.29 -11.20
N VAL A 77 -3.60 4.07 -9.92
CA VAL A 77 -2.71 3.01 -9.45
C VAL A 77 -3.31 2.25 -8.27
N ASN A 78 -2.79 1.05 -8.05
CA ASN A 78 -3.02 0.29 -6.83
C ASN A 78 -1.69 -0.09 -6.20
N VAL A 79 -1.62 0.00 -4.88
CA VAL A 79 -0.47 -0.40 -4.07
C VAL A 79 -0.97 -1.42 -3.05
N SER A 80 -0.53 -2.67 -3.20
CA SER A 80 -0.96 -3.77 -2.33
C SER A 80 0.16 -4.18 -1.39
N TYR A 81 -0.18 -4.30 -0.12
CA TYR A 81 0.70 -4.75 0.96
C TYR A 81 0.23 -6.09 1.48
N ALA A 82 1.15 -6.98 1.79
CA ALA A 82 0.86 -8.29 2.35
C ALA A 82 1.84 -8.64 3.45
N ASP A 83 1.33 -9.02 4.59
CA ASP A 83 2.04 -9.68 5.66
C ASP A 83 1.41 -11.05 5.95
N PRO A 84 1.87 -12.11 5.25
CA PRO A 84 1.35 -13.46 5.46
C PRO A 84 1.66 -14.02 6.85
N GLY A 85 2.63 -13.44 7.57
CA GLY A 85 2.98 -13.84 8.93
C GLY A 85 1.86 -13.52 9.92
N ASP A 86 1.26 -12.36 9.75
CA ASP A 86 0.19 -11.85 10.60
C ASP A 86 -1.20 -11.92 9.90
N ASP A 87 -1.28 -12.58 8.74
CA ASP A 87 -2.51 -12.67 7.92
C ASP A 87 -3.14 -11.29 7.67
N SER A 88 -2.29 -10.28 7.44
CA SER A 88 -2.69 -8.90 7.20
C SER A 88 -2.44 -8.51 5.74
N TYR A 89 -3.46 -7.94 5.11
CA TYR A 89 -3.42 -7.53 3.71
C TYR A 89 -4.06 -6.16 3.56
N VAL A 90 -3.47 -5.29 2.73
CA VAL A 90 -4.00 -3.95 2.46
C VAL A 90 -3.92 -3.67 0.96
N SER A 91 -5.01 -3.15 0.39
CA SER A 91 -5.06 -2.68 -0.99
C SER A 91 -5.36 -1.18 -0.98
N VAL A 92 -4.40 -0.39 -1.44
CA VAL A 92 -4.51 1.07 -1.52
C VAL A 92 -4.73 1.48 -2.97
N SER A 93 -5.80 2.21 -3.24
CA SER A 93 -6.07 2.83 -4.53
C SER A 93 -5.85 4.34 -4.47
N GLY A 94 -5.31 4.91 -5.52
CA GLY A 94 -5.05 6.33 -5.58
C GLY A 94 -4.62 6.81 -6.97
N THR A 95 -4.18 8.05 -7.01
CA THR A 95 -3.60 8.66 -8.21
C THR A 95 -2.13 8.96 -7.99
N ALA A 96 -1.30 8.54 -8.93
CA ALA A 96 0.14 8.74 -8.90
C ALA A 96 0.57 9.91 -9.80
N ALA A 97 1.62 10.59 -9.38
CA ALA A 97 2.29 11.62 -10.17
C ALA A 97 3.77 11.68 -9.85
N VAL A 98 4.59 11.99 -10.85
CA VAL A 98 5.99 12.38 -10.63
C VAL A 98 6.02 13.81 -10.10
N VAL A 99 6.76 14.03 -9.01
CA VAL A 99 6.87 15.31 -8.32
C VAL A 99 8.33 15.78 -8.35
N GLU A 100 8.54 17.02 -8.77
CA GLU A 100 9.86 17.67 -8.74
C GLU A 100 10.01 18.47 -7.45
N ASP A 101 10.43 17.81 -6.39
CA ASP A 101 10.66 18.39 -5.07
C ASP A 101 11.94 17.83 -4.46
N MET A 102 13.03 18.59 -4.59
CA MET A 102 14.35 18.19 -4.09
C MET A 102 14.38 18.12 -2.57
N ALA A 103 13.69 19.01 -1.87
CA ALA A 103 13.63 18.98 -0.41
C ALA A 103 12.92 17.71 0.09
N LYS A 104 11.83 17.31 -0.58
CA LYS A 104 11.13 16.06 -0.28
C LYS A 104 11.99 14.85 -0.60
N LYS A 105 12.71 14.83 -1.73
CA LYS A 105 13.67 13.76 -2.06
C LYS A 105 14.72 13.61 -0.97
N GLN A 106 15.32 14.72 -0.51
CA GLN A 106 16.32 14.71 0.56
C GLN A 106 15.73 14.22 1.90
N GLN A 107 14.54 14.64 2.24
CA GLN A 107 13.84 14.21 3.46
C GLN A 107 13.59 12.69 3.49
N LEU A 108 13.23 12.11 2.35
CA LEU A 108 12.91 10.68 2.20
C LEU A 108 14.14 9.81 1.89
N TRP A 109 15.30 10.44 1.62
CA TRP A 109 16.52 9.72 1.25
C TRP A 109 17.02 8.81 2.37
N SER A 110 17.36 7.59 2.03
CA SER A 110 17.87 6.60 2.96
C SER A 110 19.04 5.82 2.34
N LYS A 111 19.85 5.17 3.19
CA LYS A 111 20.89 4.24 2.72
C LYS A 111 20.35 3.09 1.86
N PHE A 112 19.09 2.73 2.06
CA PHE A 112 18.44 1.72 1.23
C PHE A 112 18.18 2.25 -0.19
N ALA A 113 17.75 3.50 -0.32
CA ALA A 113 17.58 4.16 -1.61
C ALA A 113 18.91 4.29 -2.36
N GLU A 114 20.02 4.55 -1.63
CA GLU A 114 21.36 4.66 -2.19
C GLU A 114 21.84 3.39 -2.91
N ALA A 115 21.38 2.20 -2.45
CA ALA A 115 21.71 0.94 -3.10
C ALA A 115 21.12 0.83 -4.53
N TRP A 116 19.98 1.47 -4.77
CA TRP A 116 19.32 1.49 -6.08
C TRP A 116 19.73 2.68 -6.94
N PHE A 117 20.10 3.78 -6.32
CA PHE A 117 20.50 5.03 -6.96
C PHE A 117 21.90 5.46 -6.48
N PRO A 118 22.98 4.80 -6.95
CA PRO A 118 24.34 5.03 -6.43
C PRO A 118 24.88 6.43 -6.74
N LYS A 119 24.27 7.17 -7.67
CA LYS A 119 24.60 8.58 -7.93
C LYS A 119 23.99 9.55 -6.92
N GLY A 120 23.22 9.04 -5.95
CA GLY A 120 22.64 9.81 -4.86
C GLY A 120 21.32 10.48 -5.20
N VAL A 121 20.86 11.32 -4.29
CA VAL A 121 19.58 12.04 -4.37
C VAL A 121 19.46 12.97 -5.58
N GLY A 122 20.60 13.42 -6.12
CA GLY A 122 20.68 14.26 -7.32
C GLY A 122 20.73 13.48 -8.64
N ASP A 123 20.59 12.16 -8.62
CA ASP A 123 20.56 11.36 -9.84
C ASP A 123 19.44 11.83 -10.78
N PRO A 124 19.75 12.22 -12.03
CA PRO A 124 18.73 12.69 -12.97
C PRO A 124 17.69 11.61 -13.31
N ASP A 125 18.04 10.31 -13.17
CA ASP A 125 17.09 9.21 -13.36
C ASP A 125 16.19 8.95 -12.13
N LEU A 126 16.49 9.55 -10.98
CA LEU A 126 15.69 9.41 -9.78
C LEU A 126 14.38 10.22 -9.90
N ALA A 127 13.26 9.55 -10.10
CA ALA A 127 11.94 10.13 -10.01
C ALA A 127 11.36 9.95 -8.60
N LEU A 128 10.79 11.01 -8.04
CA LEU A 128 9.95 10.97 -6.85
C LEU A 128 8.50 10.83 -7.28
N VAL A 129 7.88 9.70 -6.93
CA VAL A 129 6.48 9.43 -7.24
C VAL A 129 5.64 9.57 -5.98
N ARG A 130 4.62 10.42 -6.07
CA ARG A 130 3.59 10.59 -5.05
C ARG A 130 2.35 9.78 -5.45
N VAL A 131 1.81 9.00 -4.53
CA VAL A 131 0.48 8.41 -4.64
C VAL A 131 -0.44 9.10 -3.65
N ARG A 132 -1.41 9.86 -4.15
CA ARG A 132 -2.49 10.41 -3.34
C ARG A 132 -3.52 9.33 -3.13
N ILE A 133 -3.71 8.91 -1.88
CA ILE A 133 -4.64 7.84 -1.53
C ILE A 133 -6.07 8.35 -1.65
N THR A 134 -6.93 7.56 -2.30
CA THR A 134 -8.38 7.81 -2.36
C THR A 134 -9.15 6.79 -1.52
N HIS A 135 -8.76 5.52 -1.61
CA HIS A 135 -9.42 4.42 -0.92
C HIS A 135 -8.38 3.42 -0.43
N ALA A 136 -8.63 2.79 0.69
CA ALA A 136 -7.89 1.61 1.12
C ALA A 136 -8.87 0.55 1.66
N ASN A 137 -8.64 -0.69 1.28
CA ASN A 137 -9.32 -1.84 1.84
C ASN A 137 -8.30 -2.67 2.61
N PHE A 138 -8.68 -3.17 3.76
CA PHE A 138 -7.80 -4.00 4.57
C PHE A 138 -8.50 -5.26 5.07
N TRP A 139 -7.71 -6.29 5.24
CA TRP A 139 -8.05 -7.57 5.86
C TRP A 139 -7.01 -7.82 6.93
N ASP A 140 -7.41 -7.74 8.18
CA ASP A 140 -6.53 -7.87 9.35
C ASP A 140 -7.06 -8.97 10.26
N VAL A 141 -6.37 -10.09 10.28
CA VAL A 141 -6.77 -11.25 11.07
C VAL A 141 -6.03 -11.24 12.41
N LYS A 142 -6.60 -10.54 13.39
CA LYS A 142 -6.03 -10.44 14.75
C LYS A 142 -6.10 -11.73 15.58
N ALA A 143 -6.83 -12.74 15.09
CA ALA A 143 -6.95 -14.00 15.83
C ALA A 143 -5.68 -14.83 15.73
N SER A 144 -5.19 -15.35 16.84
CA SER A 144 -4.05 -16.26 16.84
C SER A 144 -4.29 -17.46 15.92
N LYS A 145 -3.24 -18.02 15.31
CA LYS A 145 -3.34 -19.21 14.41
C LYS A 145 -4.08 -20.38 15.05
N LEU A 146 -3.97 -20.53 16.38
CA LEU A 146 -4.71 -21.55 17.14
C LEU A 146 -6.21 -21.29 17.15
N VAL A 147 -6.64 -20.02 17.30
CA VAL A 147 -8.06 -19.64 17.28
C VAL A 147 -8.62 -19.80 15.88
N GLN A 148 -7.85 -19.43 14.84
CA GLN A 148 -8.24 -19.65 13.44
C GLN A 148 -8.45 -21.15 13.16
N LEU A 149 -7.47 -21.99 13.54
CA LEU A 149 -7.54 -23.45 13.38
C LEU A 149 -8.77 -24.03 14.10
N TYR A 150 -9.06 -23.60 15.33
CA TYR A 150 -10.25 -24.00 16.06
C TYR A 150 -11.54 -23.61 15.35
N LYS A 151 -11.64 -22.36 14.87
CA LYS A 151 -12.81 -21.89 14.10
C LYS A 151 -13.01 -22.67 12.80
N MET A 152 -11.93 -22.97 12.08
CA MET A 152 -11.98 -23.76 10.85
C MET A 152 -12.41 -25.21 11.12
N ALA A 153 -11.85 -25.85 12.15
CA ALA A 153 -12.26 -27.20 12.58
C ALA A 153 -13.76 -27.24 12.96
N LYS A 154 -14.22 -26.26 13.72
CA LYS A 154 -15.64 -26.10 14.07
C LYS A 154 -16.53 -25.94 12.85
N ALA A 155 -16.11 -25.12 11.87
CA ALA A 155 -16.85 -24.92 10.61
C ALA A 155 -16.99 -26.22 9.81
N THR A 156 -15.93 -27.03 9.76
CA THR A 156 -15.95 -28.35 9.08
C THR A 156 -16.96 -29.31 9.72
N VAL A 157 -17.05 -29.30 11.06
CA VAL A 157 -17.99 -30.16 11.80
C VAL A 157 -19.43 -29.67 11.72
N THR A 158 -19.63 -28.33 11.75
CA THR A 158 -20.97 -27.73 11.79
C THR A 158 -21.55 -27.43 10.41
N GLY A 159 -20.74 -27.51 9.35
CA GLY A 159 -21.14 -27.14 7.98
C GLY A 159 -21.44 -25.64 7.79
N LYS A 160 -21.12 -24.81 8.78
CA LYS A 160 -21.32 -23.36 8.71
C LYS A 160 -19.97 -22.67 8.51
N PRO A 161 -19.85 -21.74 7.53
CA PRO A 161 -18.63 -20.95 7.36
C PRO A 161 -18.21 -20.26 8.65
N PRO A 162 -16.91 -20.19 8.95
CA PRO A 162 -16.44 -19.46 10.13
C PRO A 162 -16.81 -17.99 10.00
N THR A 163 -17.42 -17.43 11.05
CA THR A 163 -17.66 -16.00 11.21
C THR A 163 -16.55 -15.39 12.04
N ASP A 164 -16.18 -14.14 11.77
CA ASP A 164 -15.15 -13.40 12.53
C ASP A 164 -13.74 -13.99 12.50
N LEU A 165 -13.25 -14.36 11.31
CA LEU A 165 -11.82 -14.73 11.12
C LEU A 165 -10.88 -13.53 11.14
N GLY A 166 -11.40 -12.31 11.00
CA GLY A 166 -10.63 -11.08 10.98
C GLY A 166 -11.45 -9.84 10.74
N GLU A 167 -10.81 -8.68 10.89
CA GLU A 167 -11.38 -7.39 10.58
C GLU A 167 -11.19 -7.10 9.09
N HIS A 168 -12.28 -6.79 8.39
CA HIS A 168 -12.26 -6.27 7.03
C HIS A 168 -12.92 -4.91 7.03
N GLY A 169 -12.26 -3.91 6.49
CA GLY A 169 -12.79 -2.57 6.45
C GLY A 169 -12.33 -1.78 5.22
N GLU A 170 -13.02 -0.68 5.00
CA GLU A 170 -12.71 0.31 3.97
C GLU A 170 -12.33 1.63 4.65
N ILE A 171 -11.29 2.25 4.14
CA ILE A 171 -10.84 3.59 4.54
C ILE A 171 -11.01 4.48 3.31
N ARG A 172 -11.74 5.57 3.46
CA ARG A 172 -11.86 6.61 2.43
C ARG A 172 -11.09 7.84 2.86
N MET A 173 -10.26 8.32 1.96
CA MET A 173 -9.50 9.55 2.15
C MET A 173 -10.04 10.57 1.14
N GLY A 174 -10.68 11.57 1.66
CA GLY A 174 -11.29 12.67 0.89
C GLY A 174 -10.28 13.70 0.41
#